data_bc491bc07ce03c2d730434d3e0765cf1
#
_entry.id   bc491bc07ce03c2d730434d3e0765cf1
#
_cell.length_a   1.000
_cell.length_b   1.000
_cell.length_c   1.000
_cell.angle_alpha   90.00
_cell.angle_beta   90.00
_cell.angle_gamma   90.00
#
_symmetry.space_group_name_H-M   'P 1'
#
loop_
_entity.id
_entity.type
_entity.pdbx_description
1 polymer ?
#
loop_
_entity_poly.entity_id
_entity_poly.type
_entity_poly.pdbx_seq_one_letter_code
_entity_poly.pdbx_strand_id
1 'polypeptide(L)'
;MRTVIKLAGALLEDEAIVKSLSRQIASLAKEGHEILVVHGGGRLFTATLKRLGIESKFVGGLRVTDRETRDVAVMVFAGLLNKRLAAAISAEGQPAIGISAADAKCFLAEPMFHNAEEGDLGFVGYLTSVNVAVLESLWREGLLPVAPCLGLGSDNENYNINADHMAAACAEYLAADQLIYLTDVAGVLDGEKVLAAIACEEIERLVQSRVVSGGMVLKLEAAKRALEGGVREVRIVGGGSPEGLLLASRASEKSSDDGADAIPGTRVLREPLSSARTTVSVA
;
A
#
# COMPACT_ATOMS: atom_id res chain seq x y z
N MET A 1 -14.65 -2.25 10.46
CA MET A 1 -13.64 -1.22 10.18
C MET A 1 -13.22 -1.33 8.73
N ARG A 2 -13.08 -0.19 8.01
CA ARG A 2 -12.63 -0.19 6.61
C ARG A 2 -11.11 -0.06 6.55
N THR A 3 -10.44 -1.03 5.93
CA THR A 3 -8.98 -1.14 5.94
C THR A 3 -8.44 -1.32 4.53
N VAL A 4 -7.46 -0.50 4.14
CA VAL A 4 -6.67 -0.73 2.94
C VAL A 4 -5.35 -1.37 3.33
N ILE A 5 -5.04 -2.54 2.75
CA ILE A 5 -3.79 -3.27 3.00
C ILE A 5 -2.96 -3.26 1.73
N LYS A 6 -1.79 -2.64 1.78
CA LYS A 6 -0.86 -2.63 0.65
C LYS A 6 0.23 -3.67 0.82
N LEU A 7 0.37 -4.55 -0.14
CA LEU A 7 1.41 -5.58 -0.19
C LEU A 7 2.58 -5.14 -1.10
N ALA A 8 3.79 -5.10 -0.55
CA ALA A 8 4.97 -4.88 -1.37
C ALA A 8 5.23 -6.09 -2.30
N GLY A 9 5.66 -5.81 -3.53
CA GLY A 9 5.89 -6.85 -4.53
C GLY A 9 6.92 -7.91 -4.10
N ALA A 10 7.89 -7.54 -3.27
CA ALA A 10 8.87 -8.47 -2.73
C ALA A 10 8.26 -9.58 -1.87
N LEU A 11 7.17 -9.28 -1.15
CA LEU A 11 6.48 -10.26 -0.31
C LEU A 11 5.73 -11.32 -1.13
N LEU A 12 5.38 -11.00 -2.38
CA LEU A 12 4.62 -11.88 -3.27
C LEU A 12 5.50 -12.95 -3.95
N GLU A 13 6.81 -12.92 -3.74
CA GLU A 13 7.76 -13.88 -4.28
C GLU A 13 7.98 -15.08 -3.35
N ASP A 14 7.64 -14.94 -2.06
CA ASP A 14 7.76 -15.99 -1.05
C ASP A 14 6.39 -16.61 -0.74
N GLU A 15 6.21 -17.86 -1.12
CA GLU A 15 4.94 -18.58 -0.93
C GLU A 15 4.55 -18.72 0.55
N ALA A 16 5.53 -18.85 1.46
CA ALA A 16 5.26 -18.97 2.89
C ALA A 16 4.75 -17.63 3.45
N ILE A 17 5.34 -16.52 3.02
CA ILE A 17 4.89 -15.16 3.37
C ILE A 17 3.49 -14.91 2.80
N VAL A 18 3.26 -15.21 1.51
CA VAL A 18 1.94 -15.06 0.87
C VAL A 18 0.89 -15.84 1.64
N LYS A 19 1.16 -17.12 1.99
CA LYS A 19 0.23 -17.96 2.77
C LYS A 19 -0.05 -17.36 4.15
N SER A 20 0.99 -16.92 4.87
CA SER A 20 0.84 -16.29 6.19
C SER A 20 0.00 -15.01 6.12
N LEU A 21 0.29 -14.12 5.17
CA LEU A 21 -0.46 -12.88 4.98
C LEU A 21 -1.90 -13.14 4.53
N SER A 22 -2.12 -14.11 3.64
CA SER A 22 -3.46 -14.50 3.20
C SER A 22 -4.33 -14.97 4.37
N ARG A 23 -3.76 -15.75 5.30
CA ARG A 23 -4.43 -16.18 6.52
C ARG A 23 -4.78 -15.02 7.43
N GLN A 24 -3.85 -14.08 7.64
CA GLN A 24 -4.08 -12.89 8.47
C GLN A 24 -5.16 -11.99 7.86
N ILE A 25 -5.13 -11.76 6.54
CA ILE A 25 -6.15 -11.00 5.80
C ILE A 25 -7.52 -11.66 5.93
N ALA A 26 -7.57 -13.00 5.74
CA ALA A 26 -8.82 -13.76 5.88
C ALA A 26 -9.36 -13.70 7.31
N SER A 27 -8.50 -13.69 8.35
CA SER A 27 -8.92 -13.53 9.74
C SER A 27 -9.59 -12.18 9.97
N LEU A 28 -8.96 -11.08 9.54
CA LEU A 28 -9.52 -9.73 9.68
C LEU A 28 -10.86 -9.58 8.93
N ALA A 29 -10.99 -10.16 7.73
CA ALA A 29 -12.26 -10.14 7.01
C ALA A 29 -13.37 -10.88 7.75
N LYS A 30 -13.06 -12.03 8.38
CA LYS A 30 -14.00 -12.78 9.23
C LYS A 30 -14.38 -12.04 10.51
N GLU A 31 -13.55 -11.12 10.99
CA GLU A 31 -13.83 -10.22 12.11
C GLU A 31 -14.74 -9.04 11.70
N GLY A 32 -15.18 -8.99 10.43
CA GLY A 32 -16.09 -7.98 9.90
C GLY A 32 -15.40 -6.73 9.33
N HIS A 33 -14.11 -6.80 9.03
CA HIS A 33 -13.43 -5.71 8.34
C HIS A 33 -13.78 -5.67 6.85
N GLU A 34 -14.09 -4.49 6.33
CA GLU A 34 -14.18 -4.20 4.89
C GLU A 34 -12.75 -3.95 4.36
N ILE A 35 -12.18 -4.96 3.69
CA ILE A 35 -10.78 -4.92 3.28
C ILE A 35 -10.65 -4.73 1.78
N LEU A 36 -9.83 -3.76 1.36
CA LEU A 36 -9.26 -3.68 0.01
C LEU A 36 -7.79 -4.02 0.09
N VAL A 37 -7.37 -5.06 -0.62
CA VAL A 37 -5.95 -5.38 -0.80
C VAL A 37 -5.42 -4.71 -2.06
N VAL A 38 -4.38 -3.87 -1.92
CA VAL A 38 -3.66 -3.26 -3.04
C VAL A 38 -2.28 -3.90 -3.13
N HIS A 39 -1.86 -4.30 -4.32
CA HIS A 39 -0.54 -4.89 -4.50
C HIS A 39 0.23 -4.29 -5.68
N GLY A 40 1.56 -4.30 -5.54
CA GLY A 40 2.49 -4.09 -6.64
C GLY A 40 3.03 -5.42 -7.17
N GLY A 41 4.25 -5.40 -7.69
CA GLY A 41 4.90 -6.59 -8.26
C GLY A 41 6.20 -6.26 -8.97
N GLY A 42 6.88 -5.21 -8.53
CA GLY A 42 8.00 -4.59 -9.24
C GLY A 42 9.14 -5.53 -9.61
N ARG A 43 9.49 -6.49 -8.75
CA ARG A 43 10.57 -7.45 -9.05
C ARG A 43 10.18 -8.41 -10.18
N LEU A 44 9.01 -9.06 -10.07
CA LEU A 44 8.53 -9.97 -11.11
C LEU A 44 8.30 -9.21 -12.42
N PHE A 45 7.78 -8.00 -12.35
CA PHE A 45 7.61 -7.13 -13.51
C PHE A 45 8.95 -6.85 -14.19
N THR A 46 9.98 -6.44 -13.42
CA THR A 46 11.34 -6.21 -13.94
C THR A 46 11.92 -7.48 -14.57
N ALA A 47 11.77 -8.62 -13.90
CA ALA A 47 12.24 -9.91 -14.43
C ALA A 47 11.52 -10.30 -15.72
N THR A 48 10.22 -10.01 -15.82
CA THR A 48 9.42 -10.30 -17.03
C THR A 48 9.84 -9.39 -18.19
N LEU A 49 10.00 -8.08 -17.95
CA LEU A 49 10.51 -7.15 -18.98
C LEU A 49 11.87 -7.60 -19.51
N LYS A 50 12.80 -7.95 -18.59
CA LYS A 50 14.12 -8.46 -18.99
C LYS A 50 14.05 -9.72 -19.85
N ARG A 51 13.16 -10.66 -19.54
CA ARG A 51 12.93 -11.88 -20.35
C ARG A 51 12.39 -11.57 -21.73
N LEU A 52 11.63 -10.49 -21.88
CA LEU A 52 11.10 -10.01 -23.16
C LEU A 52 12.07 -9.09 -23.92
N GLY A 53 13.25 -8.79 -23.36
CA GLY A 53 14.22 -7.88 -23.95
C GLY A 53 13.86 -6.40 -23.83
N ILE A 54 12.91 -6.05 -22.94
CA ILE A 54 12.47 -4.67 -22.71
C ILE A 54 13.30 -4.07 -21.59
N GLU A 55 13.98 -2.96 -21.87
CA GLU A 55 14.79 -2.24 -20.89
C GLU A 55 13.91 -1.43 -19.92
N SER A 56 14.26 -1.46 -18.65
CA SER A 56 13.60 -0.65 -17.62
C SER A 56 14.34 0.66 -17.39
N LYS A 57 13.61 1.77 -17.54
CA LYS A 57 14.12 3.13 -17.23
C LYS A 57 13.34 3.70 -16.04
N PHE A 58 14.00 4.53 -15.23
CA PHE A 58 13.39 5.15 -14.06
C PHE A 58 13.70 6.65 -14.06
N VAL A 59 12.70 7.43 -13.66
CA VAL A 59 12.80 8.88 -13.47
C VAL A 59 12.11 9.21 -12.14
N GLY A 60 12.79 9.89 -11.23
CA GLY A 60 12.24 10.23 -9.91
C GLY A 60 11.74 9.01 -9.09
N GLY A 61 12.32 7.82 -9.31
CA GLY A 61 11.87 6.58 -8.66
C GLY A 61 10.65 5.92 -9.33
N LEU A 62 10.07 6.55 -10.35
CA LEU A 62 8.98 5.99 -11.15
C LEU A 62 9.52 5.31 -12.39
N ARG A 63 8.91 4.18 -12.79
CA ARG A 63 9.30 3.47 -14.01
C ARG A 63 8.68 4.14 -15.23
N VAL A 64 9.49 4.61 -16.16
CA VAL A 64 9.02 5.02 -17.49
C VAL A 64 8.28 3.83 -18.12
N THR A 65 7.06 4.06 -18.54
CA THR A 65 6.13 3.01 -18.97
C THR A 65 5.63 3.33 -20.38
N ASP A 66 6.33 2.86 -21.39
CA ASP A 66 5.86 2.91 -22.77
C ASP A 66 4.73 1.89 -23.03
N ARG A 67 4.22 1.81 -24.23
CA ARG A 67 3.11 0.93 -24.61
C ARG A 67 3.42 -0.54 -24.31
N GLU A 68 4.59 -1.04 -24.69
CA GLU A 68 5.00 -2.43 -24.45
C GLU A 68 5.15 -2.71 -22.96
N THR A 69 5.82 -1.83 -22.25
CA THR A 69 5.99 -1.92 -20.78
C THR A 69 4.64 -1.93 -20.08
N ARG A 70 3.69 -1.07 -20.49
CA ARG A 70 2.33 -1.04 -19.96
C ARG A 70 1.60 -2.37 -20.17
N ASP A 71 1.66 -2.94 -21.36
CA ASP A 71 0.97 -4.20 -21.66
C ASP A 71 1.53 -5.34 -20.80
N VAL A 72 2.85 -5.38 -20.59
CA VAL A 72 3.47 -6.32 -19.64
C VAL A 72 3.04 -6.03 -18.19
N ALA A 73 2.88 -4.76 -17.80
CA ALA A 73 2.36 -4.41 -16.48
C ALA A 73 0.96 -4.98 -16.26
N VAL A 74 0.07 -4.85 -17.23
CA VAL A 74 -1.29 -5.43 -17.18
C VAL A 74 -1.23 -6.95 -17.05
N MET A 75 -0.44 -7.63 -17.89
CA MET A 75 -0.28 -9.09 -17.82
C MET A 75 0.24 -9.56 -16.47
N VAL A 76 1.26 -8.89 -15.92
CA VAL A 76 1.89 -9.30 -14.65
C VAL A 76 1.03 -8.91 -13.45
N PHE A 77 0.59 -7.66 -13.40
CA PHE A 77 -0.12 -7.16 -12.21
C PHE A 77 -1.57 -7.64 -12.18
N ALA A 78 -2.39 -7.32 -13.20
CA ALA A 78 -3.81 -7.67 -13.21
C ALA A 78 -4.06 -9.15 -13.53
N GLY A 79 -3.17 -9.78 -14.29
CA GLY A 79 -3.24 -11.20 -14.61
C GLY A 79 -2.61 -12.08 -13.53
N LEU A 80 -1.29 -12.23 -13.59
CA LEU A 80 -0.59 -13.27 -12.83
C LEU A 80 -0.62 -13.06 -11.32
N LEU A 81 -0.15 -11.90 -10.83
CA LEU A 81 -0.02 -11.64 -9.39
C LEU A 81 -1.37 -11.48 -8.72
N ASN A 82 -2.26 -10.71 -9.34
CA ASN A 82 -3.60 -10.47 -8.82
C ASN A 82 -4.38 -11.79 -8.60
N LYS A 83 -4.40 -12.66 -9.62
CA LYS A 83 -5.13 -13.92 -9.54
C LYS A 83 -4.49 -14.93 -8.57
N ARG A 84 -3.16 -14.95 -8.48
CA ARG A 84 -2.46 -15.77 -7.46
C ARG A 84 -2.81 -15.33 -6.04
N LEU A 85 -2.80 -14.02 -5.79
CA LEU A 85 -3.10 -13.48 -4.46
C LEU A 85 -4.56 -13.71 -4.07
N ALA A 86 -5.50 -13.45 -4.99
CA ALA A 86 -6.92 -13.72 -4.75
C ALA A 86 -7.18 -15.21 -4.47
N ALA A 87 -6.52 -16.10 -5.20
CA ALA A 87 -6.61 -17.55 -4.97
C ALA A 87 -6.02 -17.95 -3.60
N ALA A 88 -4.87 -17.36 -3.21
CA ALA A 88 -4.23 -17.64 -1.93
C ALA A 88 -5.12 -17.20 -0.74
N ILE A 89 -5.76 -16.02 -0.82
CA ILE A 89 -6.69 -15.55 0.22
C ILE A 89 -7.94 -16.44 0.26
N SER A 90 -8.46 -16.84 -0.91
CA SER A 90 -9.62 -17.74 -1.00
C SER A 90 -9.33 -19.12 -0.38
N ALA A 91 -8.09 -19.64 -0.53
CA ALA A 91 -7.67 -20.90 0.08
C ALA A 91 -7.68 -20.87 1.62
N GLU A 92 -7.58 -19.69 2.24
CA GLU A 92 -7.69 -19.51 3.71
C GLU A 92 -9.18 -19.32 4.16
N GLY A 93 -10.13 -19.54 3.26
CA GLY A 93 -11.55 -19.55 3.53
C GLY A 93 -12.24 -18.18 3.53
N GLN A 94 -11.63 -17.16 2.93
CA GLN A 94 -12.21 -15.87 2.63
C GLN A 94 -12.34 -15.71 1.11
N PRO A 95 -13.55 -15.79 0.53
CA PRO A 95 -13.73 -15.57 -0.89
C PRO A 95 -13.14 -14.24 -1.33
N ALA A 96 -12.20 -14.25 -2.26
CA ALA A 96 -11.53 -13.07 -2.75
C ALA A 96 -11.67 -12.95 -4.27
N ILE A 97 -11.81 -11.72 -4.74
CA ILE A 97 -11.93 -11.42 -6.16
C ILE A 97 -10.82 -10.45 -6.59
N GLY A 98 -10.05 -10.87 -7.60
CA GLY A 98 -9.09 -9.98 -8.22
C GLY A 98 -9.80 -9.09 -9.25
N ILE A 99 -9.76 -7.79 -9.03
CA ILE A 99 -10.30 -6.76 -9.93
C ILE A 99 -9.18 -5.85 -10.43
N SER A 100 -9.37 -5.27 -11.59
CA SER A 100 -8.47 -4.28 -12.18
C SER A 100 -9.18 -2.95 -12.41
N ALA A 101 -8.46 -1.96 -12.91
CA ALA A 101 -9.03 -0.64 -13.16
C ALA A 101 -10.19 -0.65 -14.16
N ALA A 102 -10.09 -1.50 -15.19
CA ALA A 102 -11.10 -1.63 -16.24
C ALA A 102 -12.40 -2.29 -15.77
N ASP A 103 -12.35 -3.12 -14.72
CA ASP A 103 -13.51 -3.83 -14.19
C ASP A 103 -14.49 -2.81 -13.55
N ALA A 104 -15.62 -2.62 -14.19
CA ALA A 104 -16.63 -1.63 -13.82
C ALA A 104 -16.07 -0.20 -13.63
N LYS A 105 -14.97 0.15 -14.32
CA LYS A 105 -14.25 1.43 -14.13
C LYS A 105 -13.93 1.70 -12.67
N CYS A 106 -13.43 0.67 -11.98
CA CYS A 106 -13.29 0.70 -10.52
C CYS A 106 -12.22 1.71 -10.05
N PHE A 107 -11.17 1.92 -10.85
CA PHE A 107 -10.06 2.81 -10.50
C PHE A 107 -9.72 3.71 -11.70
N LEU A 108 -10.16 4.98 -11.67
CA LEU A 108 -9.86 5.94 -12.72
C LEU A 108 -8.56 6.66 -12.44
N ALA A 109 -7.82 6.97 -13.51
CA ALA A 109 -6.52 7.63 -13.43
C ALA A 109 -6.38 8.71 -14.49
N GLU A 110 -5.45 9.64 -14.20
CA GLU A 110 -4.94 10.59 -15.19
C GLU A 110 -3.43 10.38 -15.36
N PRO A 111 -2.90 10.74 -16.55
CA PRO A 111 -1.47 10.68 -16.80
C PRO A 111 -0.71 11.61 -15.85
N MET A 112 0.43 11.13 -15.38
CA MET A 112 1.36 11.94 -14.59
C MET A 112 2.31 12.67 -15.53
N PHE A 113 2.23 13.99 -15.54
CA PHE A 113 3.16 14.81 -16.30
C PHE A 113 4.37 15.14 -15.44
N HIS A 114 5.54 14.84 -15.93
CA HIS A 114 6.80 15.37 -15.38
C HIS A 114 7.20 16.64 -16.13
N ASN A 115 8.03 17.46 -15.49
CA ASN A 115 8.60 18.65 -16.14
C ASN A 115 9.36 18.22 -17.41
N ALA A 116 9.29 19.06 -18.45
CA ALA A 116 9.88 18.80 -19.77
C ALA A 116 11.40 18.47 -19.73
N GLU A 117 12.09 18.84 -18.63
CA GLU A 117 13.51 18.57 -18.41
C GLU A 117 13.78 17.12 -17.89
N GLU A 118 12.80 16.45 -17.30
CA GLU A 118 12.95 15.11 -16.69
C GLU A 118 12.51 13.97 -17.61
N GLY A 119 11.83 14.27 -18.71
CA GLY A 119 11.41 13.32 -19.74
C GLY A 119 9.97 12.82 -19.59
N ASP A 120 9.46 12.23 -20.66
CA ASP A 120 8.13 11.63 -20.73
C ASP A 120 8.09 10.32 -19.93
N LEU A 121 7.15 10.19 -19.00
CA LEU A 121 6.91 8.97 -18.24
C LEU A 121 6.05 7.94 -18.99
N GLY A 122 5.44 8.34 -20.11
CA GLY A 122 4.50 7.49 -20.85
C GLY A 122 3.23 7.18 -20.05
N PHE A 123 2.88 5.91 -19.98
CA PHE A 123 1.67 5.43 -19.28
C PHE A 123 1.89 5.29 -17.77
N VAL A 124 2.45 6.30 -17.14
CA VAL A 124 2.47 6.45 -15.67
C VAL A 124 1.38 7.42 -15.27
N GLY A 125 0.63 7.08 -14.24
CA GLY A 125 -0.51 7.90 -13.81
C GLY A 125 -0.67 8.00 -12.30
N TYR A 126 -1.68 8.73 -11.90
CA TYR A 126 -2.15 8.84 -10.53
C TYR A 126 -3.66 8.60 -10.48
N LEU A 127 -4.14 8.07 -9.35
CA LEU A 127 -5.56 7.76 -9.17
C LEU A 127 -6.35 9.04 -8.97
N THR A 128 -7.47 9.17 -9.68
CA THR A 128 -8.37 10.33 -9.60
C THR A 128 -9.76 9.98 -9.09
N SER A 129 -10.13 8.70 -9.11
CA SER A 129 -11.41 8.25 -8.58
C SER A 129 -11.42 6.75 -8.29
N VAL A 130 -12.21 6.35 -7.31
CA VAL A 130 -12.55 4.97 -6.98
C VAL A 130 -14.05 4.78 -7.05
N ASN A 131 -14.50 3.74 -7.74
CA ASN A 131 -15.91 3.37 -7.73
C ASN A 131 -16.26 2.65 -6.42
N VAL A 132 -16.49 3.44 -5.37
CA VAL A 132 -16.77 2.95 -4.01
C VAL A 132 -17.98 2.01 -4.01
N ALA A 133 -19.02 2.29 -4.80
CA ALA A 133 -20.23 1.48 -4.85
C ALA A 133 -19.97 0.03 -5.32
N VAL A 134 -19.01 -0.16 -6.23
CA VAL A 134 -18.58 -1.51 -6.66
C VAL A 134 -17.93 -2.25 -5.49
N LEU A 135 -16.99 -1.61 -4.77
CA LEU A 135 -16.30 -2.24 -3.64
C LEU A 135 -17.29 -2.57 -2.50
N GLU A 136 -18.19 -1.66 -2.18
CA GLU A 136 -19.24 -1.90 -1.18
C GLU A 136 -20.18 -3.04 -1.56
N SER A 137 -20.47 -3.20 -2.85
CA SER A 137 -21.25 -4.33 -3.34
C SER A 137 -20.51 -5.64 -3.17
N LEU A 138 -19.20 -5.67 -3.44
CA LEU A 138 -18.37 -6.86 -3.22
C LEU A 138 -18.32 -7.23 -1.73
N TRP A 139 -18.09 -6.28 -0.84
CA TRP A 139 -18.08 -6.55 0.61
C TRP A 139 -19.43 -7.05 1.12
N ARG A 140 -20.54 -6.50 0.63
CA ARG A 140 -21.91 -6.95 0.99
C ARG A 140 -22.15 -8.40 0.61
N GLU A 141 -21.55 -8.85 -0.51
CA GLU A 141 -21.61 -10.25 -0.96
C GLU A 141 -20.52 -11.13 -0.31
N GLY A 142 -19.79 -10.62 0.69
CA GLY A 142 -18.72 -11.34 1.39
C GLY A 142 -17.47 -11.58 0.54
N LEU A 143 -17.29 -10.83 -0.55
CA LEU A 143 -16.15 -10.92 -1.43
C LEU A 143 -15.08 -9.88 -1.05
N LEU A 144 -13.82 -10.32 -0.92
CA LEU A 144 -12.69 -9.46 -0.62
C LEU A 144 -12.03 -9.00 -1.93
N PRO A 145 -12.06 -7.69 -2.27
CA PRO A 145 -11.43 -7.17 -3.47
C PRO A 145 -9.90 -7.11 -3.33
N VAL A 146 -9.22 -7.55 -4.39
CA VAL A 146 -7.76 -7.47 -4.55
C VAL A 146 -7.47 -6.67 -5.82
N ALA A 147 -6.77 -5.54 -5.70
CA ALA A 147 -6.51 -4.61 -6.78
C ALA A 147 -5.01 -4.49 -7.09
N PRO A 148 -4.59 -4.54 -8.35
CA PRO A 148 -3.24 -4.18 -8.77
C PRO A 148 -3.06 -2.66 -8.82
N CYS A 149 -1.82 -2.20 -8.83
CA CYS A 149 -1.48 -0.78 -8.96
C CYS A 149 -1.61 -0.26 -10.41
N LEU A 150 -2.81 -0.35 -10.95
CA LEU A 150 -3.19 0.11 -12.29
C LEU A 150 -4.41 1.01 -12.21
N GLY A 151 -4.47 2.04 -13.05
CA GLY A 151 -5.62 2.91 -13.23
C GLY A 151 -6.08 2.95 -14.69
N LEU A 152 -7.35 3.24 -14.95
CA LEU A 152 -7.92 3.39 -16.28
C LEU A 152 -8.05 4.88 -16.60
N GLY A 153 -7.42 5.32 -17.69
CA GLY A 153 -7.54 6.68 -18.20
C GLY A 153 -8.85 6.94 -18.93
N SER A 154 -9.18 8.21 -19.15
CA SER A 154 -10.31 8.65 -19.98
C SER A 154 -10.17 8.22 -21.46
N ASP A 155 -8.95 7.94 -21.90
CA ASP A 155 -8.59 7.38 -23.20
C ASP A 155 -8.78 5.85 -23.30
N ASN A 156 -9.28 5.22 -22.23
CA ASN A 156 -9.41 3.77 -22.04
C ASN A 156 -8.06 3.01 -22.02
N GLU A 157 -6.95 3.70 -21.79
CA GLU A 157 -5.64 3.08 -21.61
C GLU A 157 -5.35 2.81 -20.13
N ASN A 158 -4.57 1.76 -19.85
CA ASN A 158 -4.14 1.48 -18.50
C ASN A 158 -2.90 2.29 -18.14
N TYR A 159 -2.89 2.87 -16.96
CA TYR A 159 -1.77 3.62 -16.40
C TYR A 159 -1.16 2.86 -15.23
N ASN A 160 0.17 2.73 -15.25
CA ASN A 160 0.96 2.18 -14.17
C ASN A 160 1.03 3.23 -13.03
N ILE A 161 0.59 2.85 -11.85
CA ILE A 161 0.57 3.73 -10.67
C ILE A 161 1.55 3.18 -9.65
N ASN A 162 2.30 4.05 -8.95
CA ASN A 162 3.08 3.61 -7.81
C ASN A 162 2.16 2.96 -6.77
N ALA A 163 2.48 1.75 -6.32
CA ALA A 163 1.59 0.96 -5.48
C ALA A 163 1.32 1.57 -4.10
N ASP A 164 2.27 2.36 -3.55
CA ASP A 164 2.08 3.07 -2.30
C ASP A 164 1.13 4.26 -2.49
N HIS A 165 1.27 5.00 -3.59
CA HIS A 165 0.36 6.08 -3.98
C HIS A 165 -1.04 5.56 -4.30
N MET A 166 -1.15 4.42 -5.01
CA MET A 166 -2.43 3.76 -5.29
C MET A 166 -3.18 3.42 -3.99
N ALA A 167 -2.49 2.81 -3.03
CA ALA A 167 -3.08 2.43 -1.76
C ALA A 167 -3.49 3.63 -0.92
N ALA A 168 -2.68 4.69 -0.87
CA ALA A 168 -3.01 5.94 -0.19
C ALA A 168 -4.28 6.59 -0.77
N ALA A 169 -4.34 6.73 -2.10
CA ALA A 169 -5.49 7.30 -2.76
C ALA A 169 -6.75 6.43 -2.59
N CYS A 170 -6.63 5.10 -2.68
CA CYS A 170 -7.75 4.20 -2.36
C CYS A 170 -8.24 4.41 -0.92
N ALA A 171 -7.33 4.53 0.06
CA ALA A 171 -7.70 4.74 1.45
C ALA A 171 -8.43 6.08 1.65
N GLU A 172 -7.98 7.13 0.98
CA GLU A 172 -8.62 8.45 0.97
C GLU A 172 -10.04 8.38 0.38
N TYR A 173 -10.20 7.86 -0.86
CA TYR A 173 -11.52 7.77 -1.52
C TYR A 173 -12.51 6.87 -0.79
N LEU A 174 -12.02 5.85 -0.10
CA LEU A 174 -12.83 4.93 0.71
C LEU A 174 -13.15 5.49 2.10
N ALA A 175 -12.60 6.65 2.49
CA ALA A 175 -12.63 7.14 3.86
C ALA A 175 -12.21 6.03 4.85
N ALA A 176 -11.12 5.34 4.56
CA ALA A 176 -10.67 4.19 5.32
C ALA A 176 -10.29 4.58 6.75
N ASP A 177 -10.63 3.72 7.70
CA ASP A 177 -10.18 3.89 9.08
C ASP A 177 -8.67 3.67 9.17
N GLN A 178 -8.13 2.74 8.36
CA GLN A 178 -6.74 2.34 8.44
C GLN A 178 -6.12 2.04 7.08
N LEU A 179 -4.85 2.45 6.91
CA LEU A 179 -3.98 2.05 5.82
C LEU A 179 -2.76 1.33 6.39
N ILE A 180 -2.55 0.06 5.99
CA ILE A 180 -1.40 -0.73 6.42
C ILE A 180 -0.52 -1.03 5.21
N TYR A 181 0.72 -0.54 5.24
CA TYR A 181 1.76 -0.91 4.30
C TYR A 181 2.54 -2.12 4.81
N LEU A 182 2.41 -3.25 4.14
CA LEU A 182 3.25 -4.43 4.38
C LEU A 182 4.47 -4.38 3.46
N THR A 183 5.65 -4.44 4.06
CA THR A 183 6.94 -4.26 3.40
C THR A 183 7.93 -5.36 3.80
N ASP A 184 9.04 -5.46 3.11
CA ASP A 184 10.12 -6.43 3.37
C ASP A 184 11.05 -6.03 4.51
N VAL A 185 10.87 -4.84 5.09
CA VAL A 185 11.57 -4.36 6.29
C VAL A 185 10.61 -4.28 7.48
N ALA A 186 11.13 -4.34 8.69
CA ALA A 186 10.31 -4.37 9.92
C ALA A 186 9.48 -3.10 10.16
N GLY A 187 9.85 -1.99 9.53
CA GLY A 187 9.24 -0.67 9.67
C GLY A 187 10.18 0.39 9.12
N VAL A 188 10.04 1.64 9.51
CA VAL A 188 11.03 2.68 9.20
C VAL A 188 12.21 2.53 10.15
N LEU A 189 13.41 2.41 9.59
CA LEU A 189 14.62 2.15 10.35
C LEU A 189 15.44 3.44 10.53
N ASP A 190 15.96 3.64 11.74
CA ASP A 190 17.06 4.54 12.04
C ASP A 190 18.25 3.68 12.50
N GLY A 191 19.20 3.43 11.61
CA GLY A 191 20.19 2.39 11.77
C GLY A 191 19.55 1.00 11.86
N GLU A 192 19.72 0.30 12.99
CA GLU A 192 19.13 -1.02 13.25
C GLU A 192 17.78 -0.95 14.02
N LYS A 193 17.39 0.24 14.47
CA LYS A 193 16.17 0.41 15.28
C LYS A 193 14.97 0.76 14.42
N VAL A 194 13.85 0.09 14.67
CA VAL A 194 12.56 0.49 14.12
C VAL A 194 12.06 1.72 14.88
N LEU A 195 11.72 2.77 14.14
CA LEU A 195 11.01 3.93 14.69
C LEU A 195 9.56 3.53 14.96
N ALA A 196 9.16 3.50 16.23
CA ALA A 196 7.81 3.09 16.62
C ALA A 196 6.72 4.05 16.08
N ALA A 197 7.03 5.34 16.02
CA ALA A 197 6.16 6.37 15.48
C ALA A 197 6.97 7.47 14.78
N ILE A 198 6.34 8.10 13.75
CA ILE A 198 6.89 9.23 13.01
C ILE A 198 5.74 10.22 12.77
N ALA A 199 5.92 11.49 13.14
CA ALA A 199 4.99 12.54 12.77
C ALA A 199 5.23 13.02 11.34
N CYS A 200 4.17 13.45 10.64
CA CYS A 200 4.27 13.96 9.26
C CYS A 200 5.29 15.09 9.10
N GLU A 201 5.43 15.95 10.10
CA GLU A 201 6.41 17.05 10.10
C GLU A 201 7.87 16.57 10.21
N GLU A 202 8.11 15.36 10.71
CA GLU A 202 9.46 14.79 10.84
C GLU A 202 9.96 14.14 9.54
N ILE A 203 9.07 13.84 8.59
CA ILE A 203 9.42 13.10 7.36
C ILE A 203 10.52 13.83 6.58
N GLU A 204 10.36 15.13 6.37
CA GLU A 204 11.34 15.92 5.62
C GLU A 204 12.74 15.89 6.28
N ARG A 205 12.80 16.01 7.60
CA ARG A 205 14.05 15.91 8.36
C ARG A 205 14.70 14.54 8.22
N LEU A 206 13.91 13.45 8.26
CA LEU A 206 14.41 12.08 8.09
C LEU A 206 14.96 11.84 6.67
N VAL A 207 14.37 12.44 5.66
CA VAL A 207 14.86 12.40 4.28
C VAL A 207 16.16 13.21 4.13
N GLN A 208 16.20 14.46 4.64
CA GLN A 208 17.38 15.31 4.57
C GLN A 208 18.59 14.71 5.31
N SER A 209 18.35 14.07 6.46
CA SER A 209 19.39 13.37 7.24
C SER A 209 19.79 12.01 6.67
N ARG A 210 19.15 11.57 5.56
CA ARG A 210 19.37 10.27 4.91
C ARG A 210 19.05 9.05 5.79
N VAL A 211 18.32 9.22 6.86
CA VAL A 211 17.75 8.09 7.63
C VAL A 211 16.75 7.34 6.76
N VAL A 212 16.00 8.08 5.94
CA VAL A 212 15.06 7.51 4.97
C VAL A 212 15.55 7.79 3.56
N SER A 213 15.51 6.78 2.69
CA SER A 213 15.93 6.89 1.30
C SER A 213 15.13 5.96 0.37
N GLY A 214 15.27 6.16 -0.95
CA GLY A 214 14.69 5.28 -1.97
C GLY A 214 13.17 5.12 -1.85
N GLY A 215 12.68 3.90 -1.97
CA GLY A 215 11.23 3.61 -1.93
C GLY A 215 10.53 3.94 -0.62
N MET A 216 11.27 4.08 0.50
CA MET A 216 10.68 4.48 1.77
C MET A 216 10.26 5.95 1.79
N VAL A 217 10.95 6.82 1.03
CA VAL A 217 10.55 8.24 0.85
C VAL A 217 9.16 8.31 0.23
N LEU A 218 8.95 7.66 -0.92
CA LEU A 218 7.67 7.62 -1.61
C LEU A 218 6.55 7.04 -0.73
N LYS A 219 6.87 6.04 0.10
CA LYS A 219 5.93 5.43 1.03
C LYS A 219 5.52 6.39 2.15
N LEU A 220 6.45 7.14 2.74
CA LEU A 220 6.16 8.13 3.77
C LEU A 220 5.40 9.34 3.21
N GLU A 221 5.71 9.78 2.00
CA GLU A 221 4.94 10.82 1.29
C GLU A 221 3.50 10.36 1.03
N ALA A 222 3.32 9.11 0.57
CA ALA A 222 2.00 8.52 0.38
C ALA A 222 1.24 8.38 1.72
N ALA A 223 1.92 7.98 2.80
CA ALA A 223 1.35 7.89 4.15
C ALA A 223 0.88 9.26 4.65
N LYS A 224 1.72 10.29 4.49
CA LYS A 224 1.37 11.69 4.82
C LYS A 224 0.13 12.14 4.07
N ARG A 225 0.10 11.92 2.73
CA ARG A 225 -1.06 12.27 1.90
C ARG A 225 -2.34 11.56 2.38
N ALA A 226 -2.27 10.27 2.70
CA ALA A 226 -3.43 9.53 3.20
C ALA A 226 -3.97 10.12 4.52
N LEU A 227 -3.07 10.47 5.46
CA LEU A 227 -3.47 11.12 6.71
C LEU A 227 -4.10 12.50 6.47
N GLU A 228 -3.51 13.33 5.59
CA GLU A 228 -4.05 14.63 5.21
C GLU A 228 -5.42 14.49 4.53
N GLY A 229 -5.62 13.42 3.72
CA GLY A 229 -6.88 13.05 3.06
C GLY A 229 -7.94 12.44 3.99
N GLY A 230 -7.66 12.33 5.31
CA GLY A 230 -8.67 11.93 6.30
C GLY A 230 -8.58 10.49 6.79
N VAL A 231 -7.64 9.68 6.30
CA VAL A 231 -7.35 8.36 6.87
C VAL A 231 -6.93 8.53 8.34
N ARG A 232 -7.51 7.74 9.23
CA ARG A 232 -7.30 7.93 10.69
C ARG A 232 -5.94 7.42 11.15
N GLU A 233 -5.48 6.31 10.56
CA GLU A 233 -4.24 5.68 10.96
C GLU A 233 -3.50 5.09 9.76
N VAL A 234 -2.19 5.31 9.74
CA VAL A 234 -1.29 4.68 8.76
C VAL A 234 -0.19 3.94 9.49
N ARG A 235 0.06 2.69 9.10
CA ARG A 235 1.14 1.85 9.64
C ARG A 235 2.02 1.27 8.53
N ILE A 236 3.31 1.12 8.84
CA ILE A 236 4.31 0.45 7.99
C ILE A 236 4.82 -0.75 8.78
N VAL A 237 4.57 -1.96 8.30
CA VAL A 237 4.79 -3.21 9.04
C VAL A 237 5.55 -4.21 8.20
N GLY A 238 6.43 -4.98 8.81
CA GLY A 238 7.14 -6.08 8.15
C GLY A 238 6.19 -7.23 7.82
N GLY A 239 6.08 -7.57 6.53
CA GLY A 239 5.20 -8.65 6.06
C GLY A 239 5.68 -10.06 6.40
N GLY A 240 6.93 -10.22 6.84
CA GLY A 240 7.48 -11.51 7.31
C GLY A 240 7.04 -11.91 8.72
N SER A 241 6.40 -11.01 9.49
CA SER A 241 5.92 -11.32 10.83
C SER A 241 4.68 -12.24 10.77
N PRO A 242 4.65 -13.36 11.50
CA PRO A 242 3.53 -14.33 11.48
C PRO A 242 2.17 -13.75 11.89
N GLU A 243 2.16 -12.70 12.71
CA GLU A 243 0.96 -12.02 13.24
C GLU A 243 1.03 -10.50 13.09
N GLY A 244 2.04 -9.99 12.37
CA GLY A 244 2.33 -8.56 12.30
C GLY A 244 1.15 -7.72 11.79
N LEU A 245 0.45 -8.21 10.77
CA LEU A 245 -0.73 -7.55 10.25
C LEU A 245 -1.89 -7.53 11.25
N LEU A 246 -2.15 -8.66 11.93
CA LEU A 246 -3.23 -8.75 12.93
C LEU A 246 -2.97 -7.82 14.11
N LEU A 247 -1.75 -7.82 14.63
CA LEU A 247 -1.36 -6.97 15.75
C LEU A 247 -1.45 -5.48 15.36
N ALA A 248 -0.97 -5.13 14.17
CA ALA A 248 -1.03 -3.75 13.67
C ALA A 248 -2.47 -3.27 13.45
N SER A 249 -3.36 -4.12 12.92
CA SER A 249 -4.75 -3.77 12.69
C SER A 249 -5.52 -3.59 14.00
N ARG A 250 -5.40 -4.54 14.92
CA ARG A 250 -6.11 -4.53 16.21
C ARG A 250 -5.63 -3.45 17.18
N ALA A 251 -4.41 -2.95 17.00
CA ALA A 251 -3.89 -1.87 17.84
C ALA A 251 -4.63 -0.55 17.67
N SER A 252 -5.30 -0.34 16.53
CA SER A 252 -6.15 0.84 16.29
C SER A 252 -7.45 0.81 17.08
N GLU A 253 -7.91 -0.37 17.49
CA GLU A 253 -9.15 -0.55 18.24
C GLU A 253 -8.99 -0.32 19.76
N LYS A 254 -7.74 -0.37 20.23
CA LYS A 254 -7.41 -0.13 21.65
C LYS A 254 -7.02 1.32 21.86
N SER A 255 -7.64 1.98 22.83
CA SER A 255 -7.23 3.32 23.26
C SER A 255 -5.79 3.31 23.79
N SER A 256 -5.09 4.42 23.60
CA SER A 256 -3.63 4.64 23.76
C SER A 256 -3.03 4.36 25.16
N ASP A 257 -3.76 3.81 26.12
CA ASP A 257 -3.32 3.68 27.51
C ASP A 257 -2.92 2.26 27.98
N ASP A 258 -3.21 1.23 27.17
CA ASP A 258 -2.83 -0.13 27.52
C ASP A 258 -1.54 -0.57 26.79
N GLY A 259 -0.40 -0.34 27.45
CA GLY A 259 0.87 -1.02 27.19
C GLY A 259 1.42 -0.87 25.77
N ALA A 260 2.30 0.13 25.57
CA ALA A 260 3.04 0.39 24.34
C ALA A 260 4.01 -0.74 23.93
N ASP A 261 3.92 -1.93 24.53
CA ASP A 261 4.80 -3.05 24.27
C ASP A 261 4.27 -3.88 23.09
N ALA A 262 5.08 -3.89 22.02
CA ALA A 262 5.11 -4.87 20.93
C ALA A 262 4.11 -4.71 19.77
N ILE A 263 3.61 -3.51 19.45
CA ILE A 263 2.96 -3.34 18.15
C ILE A 263 4.04 -3.26 17.08
N PRO A 264 4.09 -4.22 16.13
CA PRO A 264 5.16 -4.25 15.14
C PRO A 264 5.04 -3.10 14.15
N GLY A 265 6.21 -2.59 13.73
CA GLY A 265 6.30 -1.59 12.67
C GLY A 265 6.33 -0.15 13.16
N THR A 266 6.06 0.76 12.23
CA THR A 266 6.05 2.21 12.44
C THR A 266 4.64 2.76 12.26
N ARG A 267 4.15 3.51 13.23
CA ARG A 267 2.93 4.31 13.10
C ARG A 267 3.28 5.69 12.52
N VAL A 268 2.60 6.09 11.45
CA VAL A 268 2.71 7.45 10.93
C VAL A 268 1.58 8.28 11.49
N LEU A 269 1.92 9.41 12.09
CA LEU A 269 1.01 10.29 12.81
C LEU A 269 0.87 11.63 12.09
N ARG A 270 -0.33 12.22 12.13
CA ARG A 270 -0.53 13.58 11.61
C ARG A 270 0.28 14.61 12.41
N GLU A 271 0.24 14.48 13.73
CA GLU A 271 0.94 15.35 14.67
C GLU A 271 1.80 14.50 15.62
N PRO A 272 2.85 15.06 16.23
CA PRO A 272 3.68 14.38 17.21
C PRO A 272 2.84 13.89 18.39
N LEU A 273 3.21 12.75 18.98
CA LEU A 273 2.66 12.34 20.26
C LEU A 273 2.99 13.45 21.28
N SER A 274 1.97 14.05 21.89
CA SER A 274 2.20 15.00 22.99
C SER A 274 2.99 14.28 24.08
N SER A 275 4.24 14.71 24.31
CA SER A 275 4.99 14.27 25.47
C SER A 275 4.14 14.59 26.69
N ALA A 276 3.68 13.57 27.42
CA ALA A 276 3.05 13.76 28.71
C ALA A 276 3.95 14.70 29.52
N ARG A 277 3.45 15.89 29.84
CA ARG A 277 4.13 16.83 30.74
C ARG A 277 4.28 16.10 32.07
N THR A 278 5.44 15.53 32.33
CA THR A 278 5.84 15.12 33.65
C THR A 278 6.07 16.42 34.44
N THR A 279 5.04 16.99 34.99
CA THR A 279 5.16 18.00 36.04
C THR A 279 5.65 17.29 37.29
N VAL A 280 6.96 17.25 37.47
CA VAL A 280 7.54 16.96 38.75
C VAL A 280 7.26 18.20 39.62
N SER A 281 6.27 18.09 40.49
CA SER A 281 6.07 19.03 41.57
C SER A 281 7.24 18.84 42.56
N VAL A 282 8.14 19.81 42.58
CA VAL A 282 9.13 19.92 43.66
C VAL A 282 8.39 20.58 44.85
N ALA A 283 8.14 19.78 45.88
CA ALA A 283 7.80 20.26 47.21
C ALA A 283 9.04 20.29 48.07
#